data_8d54d39f1f23d6ef1e9f43433e104212
#
_entry.id   8d54d39f1f23d6ef1e9f43433e104212
#
_cell.length_a   1.000
_cell.length_b   1.000
_cell.length_c   1.000
_cell.angle_alpha   90.00
_cell.angle_beta   90.00
_cell.angle_gamma   90.00
#
_symmetry.space_group_name_H-M   'P 1'
#
loop_
_entity.id
_entity.type
_entity.pdbx_description
1 polymer ?
#
loop_
_entity_poly.entity_id
_entity_poly.type
_entity_poly.pdbx_seq_one_letter_code
_entity_poly.pdbx_strand_id
1 'polypeptide(L)'
;MEPIITIRSLSKIYGEKVALNNISLDIYPGQIIGYIGPNGAGKSTTVKILCGIIQDYDGDVTVAGINLKENVLEVKKKIGYIPELSEMYDLLTPREYLTFIGKLFHLEDSVIANRSSKMLESFGLLPNIDQRMDSFSKGMRQKVLIISGLLHNPQIVILDEPLSGLDANAVIMVKELLQVLKAEGKTIFYCSHMMDVVERVSDRIVLIANGEIVANGTIEELRKDSSDSLEKIFSQLTSSDDGTERAGSFASAYRDNNTNGEHE
;
A
#
# COMPACT_ATOMS: atom_id res chain seq x y z
N MET A 1 20.51 -5.63 14.56
CA MET A 1 20.36 -5.46 13.09
C MET A 1 20.00 -4.00 12.88
N GLU A 2 20.59 -3.33 11.89
CA GLU A 2 20.27 -1.94 11.58
C GLU A 2 18.94 -1.84 10.81
N PRO A 3 18.10 -0.82 11.06
CA PRO A 3 16.87 -0.62 10.33
C PRO A 3 17.15 -0.23 8.88
N ILE A 4 16.33 -0.73 7.94
CA ILE A 4 16.40 -0.38 6.53
C ILE A 4 15.62 0.89 6.20
N ILE A 5 14.59 1.21 6.99
CA ILE A 5 13.89 2.49 6.96
C ILE A 5 13.87 3.02 8.39
N THR A 6 14.30 4.27 8.54
CA THR A 6 14.27 5.01 9.81
C THR A 6 13.50 6.30 9.61
N ILE A 7 12.49 6.51 10.42
CA ILE A 7 11.69 7.75 10.46
C ILE A 7 11.88 8.35 11.86
N ARG A 8 12.20 9.65 11.93
CA ARG A 8 12.36 10.38 13.18
C ARG A 8 11.58 11.69 13.14
N SER A 9 10.64 11.83 14.06
CA SER A 9 9.83 13.03 14.28
C SER A 9 9.18 13.56 13.00
N LEU A 10 8.75 12.66 12.10
CA LEU A 10 8.17 13.03 10.82
C LEU A 10 6.84 13.75 11.02
N SER A 11 6.75 14.98 10.52
CA SER A 11 5.53 15.79 10.53
C SER A 11 5.25 16.36 9.14
N LYS A 12 3.96 16.47 8.79
CA LYS A 12 3.51 17.09 7.55
C LYS A 12 2.20 17.81 7.73
N ILE A 13 2.17 19.06 7.30
CA ILE A 13 0.99 19.92 7.37
C ILE A 13 0.63 20.36 5.94
N TYR A 14 -0.66 20.35 5.60
CA TYR A 14 -1.23 20.88 4.37
C TYR A 14 -2.18 22.04 4.72
N GLY A 15 -1.74 23.28 4.52
CA GLY A 15 -2.48 24.44 4.99
C GLY A 15 -2.68 24.38 6.51
N GLU A 16 -3.91 24.25 6.98
CA GLU A 16 -4.23 24.10 8.40
C GLU A 16 -4.35 22.63 8.85
N LYS A 17 -4.33 21.67 7.92
CA LYS A 17 -4.52 20.26 8.23
C LYS A 17 -3.21 19.59 8.57
N VAL A 18 -3.09 19.09 9.80
CA VAL A 18 -1.99 18.20 10.21
C VAL A 18 -2.27 16.81 9.63
N ALA A 19 -1.42 16.38 8.69
CA ALA A 19 -1.53 15.05 8.06
C ALA A 19 -0.67 14.01 8.77
N LEU A 20 0.51 14.42 9.28
CA LEU A 20 1.39 13.60 10.10
C LEU A 20 1.89 14.45 11.28
N ASN A 21 1.91 13.86 12.47
CA ASN A 21 2.31 14.52 13.70
C ASN A 21 3.36 13.67 14.43
N ASN A 22 4.62 14.08 14.32
CA ASN A 22 5.75 13.52 15.08
C ASN A 22 5.89 11.98 14.99
N ILE A 23 5.73 11.40 13.80
CA ILE A 23 5.87 9.96 13.59
C ILE A 23 7.34 9.54 13.71
N SER A 24 7.60 8.51 14.51
CA SER A 24 8.90 7.85 14.60
C SER A 24 8.73 6.34 14.45
N LEU A 25 9.50 5.71 13.54
CA LEU A 25 9.35 4.30 13.20
C LEU A 25 10.67 3.73 12.66
N ASP A 26 11.03 2.53 13.10
CA ASP A 26 12.10 1.71 12.56
C ASP A 26 11.54 0.48 11.88
N ILE A 27 11.97 0.22 10.65
CA ILE A 27 11.62 -0.98 9.88
C ILE A 27 12.91 -1.74 9.58
N TYR A 28 12.90 -3.04 9.85
CA TYR A 28 14.06 -3.90 9.68
C TYR A 28 14.02 -4.68 8.36
N PRO A 29 15.19 -5.06 7.81
CA PRO A 29 15.24 -5.84 6.57
C PRO A 29 14.48 -7.16 6.64
N GLY A 30 13.83 -7.54 5.53
CA GLY A 30 13.16 -8.82 5.38
C GLY A 30 11.83 -8.94 6.12
N GLN A 31 11.20 -7.83 6.51
CA GLN A 31 9.88 -7.80 7.17
C GLN A 31 8.78 -7.35 6.21
N ILE A 32 7.58 -7.88 6.42
CA ILE A 32 6.34 -7.30 5.88
C ILE A 32 5.70 -6.46 6.97
N ILE A 33 5.62 -5.16 6.76
CA ILE A 33 4.98 -4.20 7.66
C ILE A 33 3.59 -3.89 7.14
N GLY A 34 2.56 -4.25 7.88
CA GLY A 34 1.19 -3.79 7.65
C GLY A 34 1.01 -2.39 8.22
N TYR A 35 0.78 -1.39 7.37
CA TYR A 35 0.56 0.00 7.76
C TYR A 35 -0.91 0.36 7.56
N ILE A 36 -1.67 0.36 8.64
CA ILE A 36 -3.13 0.47 8.62
C ILE A 36 -3.62 1.71 9.36
N GLY A 37 -4.80 2.17 9.00
CA GLY A 37 -5.44 3.33 9.62
C GLY A 37 -6.71 3.74 8.87
N PRO A 38 -7.57 4.57 9.46
CA PRO A 38 -8.76 5.06 8.78
C PRO A 38 -8.40 5.96 7.58
N ASN A 39 -9.40 6.28 6.77
CA ASN A 39 -9.24 7.25 5.69
C ASN A 39 -8.84 8.61 6.27
N GLY A 40 -7.82 9.24 5.68
CA GLY A 40 -7.29 10.51 6.16
C GLY A 40 -6.32 10.42 7.34
N ALA A 41 -5.99 9.22 7.84
CA ALA A 41 -5.05 9.03 8.96
C ALA A 41 -3.60 9.42 8.67
N GLY A 42 -3.23 9.62 7.39
CA GLY A 42 -1.86 9.96 7.00
C GLY A 42 -1.11 8.86 6.22
N LYS A 43 -1.73 7.69 5.96
CA LYS A 43 -1.08 6.55 5.29
C LYS A 43 -0.41 6.94 3.96
N SER A 44 -1.19 7.43 3.00
CA SER A 44 -0.67 7.80 1.67
C SER A 44 0.30 8.99 1.74
N THR A 45 0.21 9.85 2.75
CA THR A 45 1.19 10.92 2.99
C THR A 45 2.53 10.31 3.40
N THR A 46 2.53 9.36 4.35
CA THR A 46 3.75 8.64 4.77
C THR A 46 4.38 7.92 3.58
N VAL A 47 3.58 7.16 2.81
CA VAL A 47 4.04 6.45 1.61
C VAL A 47 4.67 7.41 0.59
N LYS A 48 4.00 8.51 0.26
CA LYS A 48 4.51 9.50 -0.71
C LYS A 48 5.81 10.17 -0.25
N ILE A 49 5.98 10.38 1.06
CA ILE A 49 7.25 10.87 1.62
C ILE A 49 8.32 9.79 1.45
N LEU A 50 8.09 8.55 1.89
CA LEU A 50 9.05 7.45 1.75
C LEU A 50 9.50 7.23 0.30
N CYS A 51 8.59 7.40 -0.66
CA CYS A 51 8.89 7.31 -2.10
C CYS A 51 9.56 8.57 -2.68
N GLY A 52 9.81 9.60 -1.87
CA GLY A 52 10.40 10.88 -2.32
C GLY A 52 9.52 11.65 -3.31
N ILE A 53 8.20 11.45 -3.25
CA ILE A 53 7.20 12.22 -4.02
C ILE A 53 6.92 13.54 -3.30
N ILE A 54 6.75 13.49 -1.98
CA ILE A 54 6.62 14.67 -1.12
C ILE A 54 7.98 14.90 -0.46
N GLN A 55 8.59 16.06 -0.71
CA GLN A 55 9.90 16.44 -0.18
C GLN A 55 9.81 17.55 0.89
N ASP A 56 8.68 18.23 0.98
CA ASP A 56 8.41 19.25 1.98
C ASP A 56 7.75 18.60 3.21
N TYR A 57 8.57 18.29 4.23
CA TYR A 57 8.18 17.72 5.52
C TYR A 57 9.23 18.04 6.58
N ASP A 58 8.82 18.03 7.85
CA ASP A 58 9.70 18.14 9.01
C ASP A 58 10.11 16.75 9.53
N GLY A 59 11.27 16.69 10.19
CA GLY A 59 11.87 15.45 10.68
C GLY A 59 12.85 14.82 9.69
N ASP A 60 13.32 13.62 10.01
CA ASP A 60 14.34 12.91 9.23
C ASP A 60 13.85 11.55 8.77
N VAL A 61 14.13 11.22 7.52
CA VAL A 61 13.82 9.93 6.90
C VAL A 61 15.05 9.38 6.22
N THR A 62 15.45 8.18 6.64
CA THR A 62 16.55 7.43 6.02
C THR A 62 16.00 6.14 5.43
N VAL A 63 16.36 5.82 4.20
CA VAL A 63 15.95 4.62 3.47
C VAL A 63 17.18 3.93 2.90
N ALA A 64 17.38 2.66 3.24
CA ALA A 64 18.57 1.89 2.85
C ALA A 64 19.90 2.61 3.17
N GLY A 65 19.97 3.27 4.33
CA GLY A 65 21.12 4.04 4.76
C GLY A 65 21.31 5.41 4.09
N ILE A 66 20.37 5.83 3.24
CA ILE A 66 20.43 7.09 2.48
C ILE A 66 19.44 8.09 3.07
N ASN A 67 19.90 9.29 3.45
CA ASN A 67 19.00 10.37 3.85
C ASN A 67 18.17 10.83 2.65
N LEU A 68 16.83 10.80 2.81
CA LEU A 68 15.90 11.08 1.73
C LEU A 68 15.98 12.52 1.22
N LYS A 69 16.27 13.50 2.10
CA LYS A 69 16.43 14.91 1.72
C LYS A 69 17.69 15.16 0.91
N GLU A 70 18.74 14.36 1.14
CA GLU A 70 20.04 14.55 0.50
C GLU A 70 20.11 13.89 -0.88
N ASN A 71 19.54 12.69 -1.03
CA ASN A 71 19.65 11.94 -2.29
C ASN A 71 18.40 11.13 -2.63
N VAL A 72 17.33 11.83 -3.00
CA VAL A 72 16.03 11.24 -3.35
C VAL A 72 16.11 10.26 -4.53
N LEU A 73 16.99 10.50 -5.50
CA LEU A 73 17.10 9.66 -6.69
C LEU A 73 17.69 8.28 -6.34
N GLU A 74 18.72 8.23 -5.49
CA GLU A 74 19.28 6.97 -5.04
C GLU A 74 18.30 6.17 -4.17
N VAL A 75 17.50 6.85 -3.34
CA VAL A 75 16.41 6.21 -2.60
C VAL A 75 15.38 5.60 -3.56
N LYS A 76 14.95 6.34 -4.59
CA LYS A 76 14.00 5.83 -5.61
C LYS A 76 14.49 4.56 -6.30
N LYS A 77 15.78 4.42 -6.55
CA LYS A 77 16.35 3.19 -7.12
C LYS A 77 16.23 1.97 -6.21
N LYS A 78 16.08 2.16 -4.90
CA LYS A 78 15.93 1.08 -3.91
C LYS A 78 14.48 0.66 -3.68
N ILE A 79 13.53 1.49 -4.11
CA ILE A 79 12.09 1.33 -3.84
C ILE A 79 11.36 0.91 -5.11
N GLY A 80 10.53 -0.13 -5.01
CA GLY A 80 9.43 -0.42 -5.93
C GLY A 80 8.14 0.11 -5.33
N TYR A 81 7.52 1.07 -5.99
CA TYR A 81 6.29 1.69 -5.52
C TYR A 81 5.10 1.28 -6.38
N ILE A 82 4.07 0.76 -5.74
CA ILE A 82 2.79 0.38 -6.34
C ILE A 82 1.70 1.25 -5.68
N PRO A 83 1.24 2.34 -6.34
CA PRO A 83 0.20 3.21 -5.82
C PRO A 83 -1.20 2.59 -5.95
N GLU A 84 -2.16 3.08 -5.15
CA GLU A 84 -3.58 2.72 -5.23
C GLU A 84 -4.21 3.11 -6.57
N LEU A 85 -3.96 4.34 -6.97
CA LEU A 85 -4.42 4.91 -8.23
C LEU A 85 -3.20 5.37 -9.02
N SER A 86 -3.04 4.84 -10.19
CA SER A 86 -1.99 5.27 -11.09
C SER A 86 -2.64 5.83 -12.36
N GLU A 87 -2.31 7.07 -12.66
CA GLU A 87 -2.43 7.59 -14.01
C GLU A 87 -1.33 6.92 -14.83
N MET A 88 -1.65 5.75 -15.39
CA MET A 88 -0.76 5.05 -16.31
C MET A 88 -0.82 5.73 -17.68
N TYR A 89 0.22 5.54 -18.47
CA TYR A 89 0.20 5.93 -19.89
C TYR A 89 -0.68 4.92 -20.67
N ASP A 90 -2.00 5.04 -20.50
CA ASP A 90 -3.00 4.08 -21.02
C ASP A 90 -2.94 3.87 -22.54
N LEU A 91 -2.38 4.81 -23.29
CA LEU A 91 -2.16 4.67 -24.73
C LEU A 91 -1.04 3.71 -25.10
N LEU A 92 -0.19 3.35 -24.16
CA LEU A 92 0.88 2.37 -24.36
C LEU A 92 0.36 0.94 -24.19
N THR A 93 1.06 0.00 -24.80
CA THR A 93 0.93 -1.42 -24.52
C THR A 93 1.73 -1.78 -23.23
N PRO A 94 1.46 -2.92 -22.57
CA PRO A 94 2.31 -3.40 -21.48
C PRO A 94 3.78 -3.51 -21.86
N ARG A 95 4.09 -3.98 -23.07
CA ARG A 95 5.47 -4.05 -23.59
C ARG A 95 6.13 -2.68 -23.60
N GLU A 96 5.49 -1.69 -24.20
CA GLU A 96 6.01 -0.34 -24.31
C GLU A 96 6.18 0.31 -22.93
N TYR A 97 5.15 0.19 -22.06
CA TYR A 97 5.17 0.74 -20.72
C TYR A 97 6.27 0.12 -19.85
N LEU A 98 6.37 -1.22 -19.81
CA LEU A 98 7.41 -1.89 -19.03
C LEU A 98 8.81 -1.66 -19.59
N THR A 99 8.95 -1.50 -20.92
CA THR A 99 10.22 -1.10 -21.53
C THR A 99 10.60 0.31 -21.09
N PHE A 100 9.67 1.26 -21.13
CA PHE A 100 9.89 2.62 -20.67
C PHE A 100 10.33 2.65 -19.19
N ILE A 101 9.61 1.96 -18.30
CA ILE A 101 9.97 1.87 -16.88
C ILE A 101 11.34 1.23 -16.70
N GLY A 102 11.62 0.10 -17.35
CA GLY A 102 12.92 -0.58 -17.25
C GLY A 102 14.09 0.31 -17.68
N LYS A 103 13.91 1.11 -18.74
CA LYS A 103 14.91 2.09 -19.21
C LYS A 103 15.17 3.20 -18.18
N LEU A 104 14.15 3.67 -17.47
CA LEU A 104 14.32 4.65 -16.38
C LEU A 104 15.20 4.11 -15.24
N PHE A 105 15.18 2.80 -15.02
CA PHE A 105 16.06 2.11 -14.06
C PHE A 105 17.36 1.57 -14.69
N HIS A 106 17.70 1.98 -15.93
CA HIS A 106 18.91 1.60 -16.66
C HIS A 106 19.06 0.07 -16.84
N LEU A 107 17.94 -0.66 -16.98
CA LEU A 107 17.97 -2.09 -17.28
C LEU A 107 18.30 -2.33 -18.76
N GLU A 108 19.03 -3.40 -19.02
CA GLU A 108 19.30 -3.88 -20.37
C GLU A 108 18.02 -4.40 -21.06
N ASP A 109 17.88 -4.19 -22.37
CA ASP A 109 16.71 -4.57 -23.14
C ASP A 109 16.35 -6.05 -23.02
N SER A 110 17.34 -6.93 -23.02
CA SER A 110 17.17 -8.37 -22.82
C SER A 110 16.61 -8.72 -21.44
N VAL A 111 17.04 -8.01 -20.39
CA VAL A 111 16.53 -8.17 -19.02
C VAL A 111 15.09 -7.70 -18.94
N ILE A 112 14.77 -6.53 -19.51
CA ILE A 112 13.42 -5.99 -19.54
C ILE A 112 12.47 -6.98 -20.23
N ALA A 113 12.81 -7.41 -21.46
CA ALA A 113 11.97 -8.31 -22.22
C ALA A 113 11.72 -9.64 -21.51
N ASN A 114 12.77 -10.27 -20.95
CA ASN A 114 12.66 -11.54 -20.24
C ASN A 114 11.81 -11.41 -18.95
N ARG A 115 12.09 -10.40 -18.11
CA ARG A 115 11.35 -10.18 -16.85
C ARG A 115 9.90 -9.83 -17.13
N SER A 116 9.63 -8.89 -18.03
CA SER A 116 8.28 -8.47 -18.39
C SER A 116 7.44 -9.63 -18.89
N SER A 117 7.97 -10.46 -19.82
CA SER A 117 7.24 -11.61 -20.34
C SER A 117 6.89 -12.61 -19.24
N LYS A 118 7.84 -12.99 -18.40
CA LYS A 118 7.61 -13.95 -17.29
C LYS A 118 6.63 -13.42 -16.25
N MET A 119 6.75 -12.14 -15.87
CA MET A 119 5.83 -11.54 -14.89
C MET A 119 4.42 -11.38 -15.47
N LEU A 120 4.27 -11.01 -16.74
CA LEU A 120 2.97 -10.96 -17.41
C LEU A 120 2.35 -12.34 -17.54
N GLU A 121 3.15 -13.37 -17.85
CA GLU A 121 2.70 -14.75 -17.89
C GLU A 121 2.15 -15.21 -16.54
N SER A 122 2.85 -14.93 -15.44
CA SER A 122 2.42 -15.26 -14.08
C SER A 122 1.08 -14.61 -13.69
N PHE A 123 0.77 -13.44 -14.25
CA PHE A 123 -0.53 -12.76 -14.05
C PHE A 123 -1.57 -13.10 -15.14
N GLY A 124 -1.25 -14.00 -16.09
CA GLY A 124 -2.13 -14.36 -17.21
C GLY A 124 -2.33 -13.25 -18.23
N LEU A 125 -1.41 -12.28 -18.31
CA LEU A 125 -1.48 -11.11 -19.19
C LEU A 125 -0.55 -11.20 -20.41
N LEU A 126 0.24 -12.27 -20.56
CA LEU A 126 1.16 -12.40 -21.69
C LEU A 126 0.45 -12.32 -23.05
N PRO A 127 -0.76 -12.87 -23.27
CA PRO A 127 -1.48 -12.73 -24.53
C PRO A 127 -1.86 -11.26 -24.87
N ASN A 128 -1.91 -10.40 -23.86
CA ASN A 128 -2.29 -8.98 -24.00
C ASN A 128 -1.09 -8.03 -24.04
N ILE A 129 0.13 -8.54 -24.15
CA ILE A 129 1.38 -7.76 -24.03
C ILE A 129 1.48 -6.62 -25.06
N ASP A 130 0.88 -6.80 -26.24
CA ASP A 130 0.87 -5.83 -27.35
C ASP A 130 -0.50 -5.13 -27.52
N GLN A 131 -1.43 -5.32 -26.57
CA GLN A 131 -2.72 -4.64 -26.55
C GLN A 131 -2.62 -3.35 -25.72
N ARG A 132 -3.20 -2.24 -26.21
CA ARG A 132 -3.20 -0.95 -25.49
C ARG A 132 -3.95 -1.05 -24.16
N MET A 133 -3.38 -0.43 -23.12
CA MET A 133 -3.91 -0.48 -21.75
C MET A 133 -5.18 0.36 -21.55
N ASP A 134 -5.54 1.26 -22.49
CA ASP A 134 -6.84 1.98 -22.44
C ASP A 134 -8.05 1.03 -22.57
N SER A 135 -7.84 -0.14 -23.17
CA SER A 135 -8.86 -1.20 -23.27
C SER A 135 -8.87 -2.18 -22.10
N PHE A 136 -7.94 -2.04 -21.13
CA PHE A 136 -7.80 -2.95 -20.00
C PHE A 136 -8.84 -2.67 -18.91
N SER A 137 -9.30 -3.72 -18.24
CA SER A 137 -10.03 -3.59 -16.99
C SER A 137 -9.14 -2.96 -15.89
N LYS A 138 -9.76 -2.44 -14.83
CA LYS A 138 -9.02 -1.92 -13.66
C LYS A 138 -8.04 -2.97 -13.10
N GLY A 139 -8.49 -4.24 -12.99
CA GLY A 139 -7.65 -5.33 -12.49
C GLY A 139 -6.48 -5.66 -13.41
N MET A 140 -6.65 -5.62 -14.73
CA MET A 140 -5.54 -5.83 -15.69
C MET A 140 -4.50 -4.70 -15.55
N ARG A 141 -4.93 -3.45 -15.45
CA ARG A 141 -4.02 -2.31 -15.20
C ARG A 141 -3.28 -2.46 -13.88
N GLN A 142 -3.97 -2.87 -12.81
CA GLN A 142 -3.35 -3.10 -11.50
C GLN A 142 -2.27 -4.18 -11.55
N LYS A 143 -2.49 -5.27 -12.30
CA LYS A 143 -1.47 -6.32 -12.51
C LYS A 143 -0.22 -5.75 -13.21
N VAL A 144 -0.38 -4.96 -14.27
CA VAL A 144 0.75 -4.30 -14.95
C VAL A 144 1.48 -3.33 -14.03
N LEU A 145 0.76 -2.60 -13.17
CA LEU A 145 1.33 -1.68 -12.19
C LEU A 145 2.18 -2.42 -11.15
N ILE A 146 1.71 -3.55 -10.63
CA ILE A 146 2.49 -4.40 -9.74
C ILE A 146 3.79 -4.87 -10.42
N ILE A 147 3.70 -5.34 -11.66
CA ILE A 147 4.87 -5.75 -12.44
C ILE A 147 5.86 -4.59 -12.59
N SER A 148 5.39 -3.40 -12.92
CA SER A 148 6.25 -2.23 -13.14
C SER A 148 7.04 -1.84 -11.89
N GLY A 149 6.40 -1.89 -10.71
CA GLY A 149 7.04 -1.60 -9.43
C GLY A 149 8.09 -2.64 -9.01
N LEU A 150 8.02 -3.86 -9.56
CA LEU A 150 8.96 -4.95 -9.24
C LEU A 150 10.02 -5.19 -10.32
N LEU A 151 9.87 -4.60 -11.51
CA LEU A 151 10.68 -4.90 -12.70
C LEU A 151 12.18 -4.71 -12.48
N HIS A 152 12.57 -3.68 -11.74
CA HIS A 152 13.97 -3.32 -11.44
C HIS A 152 14.54 -4.06 -10.21
N ASN A 153 13.80 -5.05 -9.66
CA ASN A 153 14.21 -5.85 -8.51
C ASN A 153 14.57 -5.01 -7.26
N PRO A 154 13.66 -4.18 -6.75
CA PRO A 154 13.92 -3.28 -5.64
C PRO A 154 14.28 -4.04 -4.35
N GLN A 155 14.97 -3.36 -3.43
CA GLN A 155 15.25 -3.86 -2.08
C GLN A 155 14.03 -3.70 -1.15
N ILE A 156 13.27 -2.63 -1.37
CA ILE A 156 12.09 -2.26 -0.59
C ILE A 156 10.90 -2.17 -1.54
N VAL A 157 9.78 -2.78 -1.16
CA VAL A 157 8.53 -2.72 -1.94
C VAL A 157 7.49 -1.98 -1.10
N ILE A 158 6.95 -0.89 -1.64
CA ILE A 158 5.89 -0.11 -1.01
C ILE A 158 4.63 -0.27 -1.83
N LEU A 159 3.57 -0.78 -1.19
CA LEU A 159 2.28 -1.06 -1.82
C LEU A 159 1.20 -0.23 -1.11
N ASP A 160 0.51 0.60 -1.87
CA ASP A 160 -0.63 1.40 -1.39
C ASP A 160 -1.92 0.84 -2.01
N GLU A 161 -2.72 0.12 -1.21
CA GLU A 161 -3.97 -0.56 -1.60
C GLU A 161 -3.83 -1.47 -2.84
N PRO A 162 -2.83 -2.36 -2.92
CA PRO A 162 -2.46 -3.05 -4.15
C PRO A 162 -3.50 -4.05 -4.65
N LEU A 163 -4.45 -4.46 -3.81
CA LEU A 163 -5.47 -5.46 -4.13
C LEU A 163 -6.75 -4.85 -4.71
N SER A 164 -6.85 -3.52 -4.77
CA SER A 164 -8.02 -2.82 -5.29
C SER A 164 -8.30 -3.19 -6.75
N GLY A 165 -9.50 -3.74 -7.01
CA GLY A 165 -9.95 -4.11 -8.35
C GLY A 165 -9.40 -5.43 -8.89
N LEU A 166 -8.62 -6.19 -8.12
CA LEU A 166 -8.18 -7.52 -8.49
C LEU A 166 -9.28 -8.57 -8.28
N ASP A 167 -9.28 -9.59 -9.14
CA ASP A 167 -10.07 -10.79 -8.96
C ASP A 167 -9.50 -11.69 -7.84
N ALA A 168 -10.31 -12.65 -7.34
CA ALA A 168 -9.92 -13.50 -6.22
C ALA A 168 -8.62 -14.29 -6.46
N ASN A 169 -8.40 -14.78 -7.68
CA ASN A 169 -7.19 -15.53 -8.02
C ASN A 169 -5.96 -14.61 -8.01
N ALA A 170 -6.09 -13.40 -8.52
CA ALA A 170 -5.01 -12.41 -8.48
C ALA A 170 -4.70 -11.97 -7.04
N VAL A 171 -5.71 -11.83 -6.17
CA VAL A 171 -5.51 -11.56 -4.74
C VAL A 171 -4.69 -12.67 -4.07
N ILE A 172 -5.04 -13.96 -4.32
CA ILE A 172 -4.27 -15.10 -3.80
C ILE A 172 -2.82 -15.03 -4.30
N MET A 173 -2.64 -14.82 -5.62
CA MET A 173 -1.31 -14.72 -6.23
C MET A 173 -0.47 -13.60 -5.63
N VAL A 174 -1.04 -12.42 -5.39
CA VAL A 174 -0.31 -11.30 -4.78
C VAL A 174 0.08 -11.63 -3.33
N LYS A 175 -0.79 -12.27 -2.53
CA LYS A 175 -0.46 -12.71 -1.17
C LYS A 175 0.75 -13.66 -1.16
N GLU A 176 0.75 -14.66 -2.05
CA GLU A 176 1.88 -15.60 -2.20
C GLU A 176 3.15 -14.85 -2.67
N LEU A 177 3.02 -13.92 -3.62
CA LEU A 177 4.12 -13.10 -4.10
C LEU A 177 4.78 -12.31 -2.96
N LEU A 178 4.01 -11.73 -2.03
CA LEU A 178 4.56 -11.02 -0.86
C LEU A 178 5.43 -11.95 0.00
N GLN A 179 4.98 -13.19 0.23
CA GLN A 179 5.76 -14.16 1.00
C GLN A 179 7.04 -14.59 0.28
N VAL A 180 6.98 -14.79 -1.04
CA VAL A 180 8.17 -15.09 -1.86
C VAL A 180 9.18 -13.94 -1.81
N LEU A 181 8.73 -12.71 -2.01
CA LEU A 181 9.59 -11.52 -1.95
C LEU A 181 10.26 -11.38 -0.57
N LYS A 182 9.49 -11.62 0.51
CA LYS A 182 10.04 -11.64 1.87
C LYS A 182 11.11 -12.73 2.02
N ALA A 183 10.84 -13.95 1.56
CA ALA A 183 11.80 -15.06 1.61
C ALA A 183 13.10 -14.75 0.84
N GLU A 184 13.03 -13.93 -0.21
CA GLU A 184 14.19 -13.39 -0.93
C GLU A 184 14.88 -12.22 -0.20
N GLY A 185 14.45 -11.88 1.00
CA GLY A 185 15.04 -10.81 1.83
C GLY A 185 14.55 -9.39 1.51
N LYS A 186 13.50 -9.25 0.70
CA LYS A 186 12.88 -7.94 0.43
C LYS A 186 12.13 -7.44 1.66
N THR A 187 12.14 -6.13 1.86
CA THR A 187 11.32 -5.47 2.89
C THR A 187 10.08 -4.92 2.24
N ILE A 188 8.91 -5.16 2.84
CA ILE A 188 7.63 -4.82 2.25
C ILE A 188 6.87 -3.90 3.19
N PHE A 189 6.48 -2.74 2.69
CA PHE A 189 5.60 -1.78 3.37
C PHE A 189 4.22 -1.85 2.70
N TYR A 190 3.29 -2.50 3.37
CA TYR A 190 1.97 -2.83 2.84
C TYR A 190 0.89 -1.98 3.49
N CYS A 191 0.38 -0.98 2.75
CA CYS A 191 -0.76 -0.17 3.16
C CYS A 191 -2.05 -0.78 2.64
N SER A 192 -2.99 -1.06 3.53
CA SER A 192 -4.33 -1.50 3.14
C SER A 192 -5.35 -1.23 4.24
N HIS A 193 -6.61 -1.14 3.84
CA HIS A 193 -7.77 -1.18 4.74
C HIS A 193 -8.36 -2.59 4.86
N MET A 194 -7.88 -3.57 4.09
CA MET A 194 -8.30 -4.99 4.16
C MET A 194 -7.56 -5.67 5.31
N MET A 195 -8.09 -5.52 6.53
CA MET A 195 -7.42 -5.94 7.76
C MET A 195 -7.20 -7.45 7.84
N ASP A 196 -8.11 -8.26 7.28
CA ASP A 196 -7.97 -9.72 7.17
C ASP A 196 -6.74 -10.14 6.34
N VAL A 197 -6.41 -9.37 5.31
CA VAL A 197 -5.21 -9.60 4.50
C VAL A 197 -3.98 -9.16 5.27
N VAL A 198 -3.98 -7.94 5.82
CA VAL A 198 -2.85 -7.40 6.59
C VAL A 198 -2.48 -8.33 7.73
N GLU A 199 -3.47 -8.82 8.49
CA GLU A 199 -3.26 -9.76 9.60
C GLU A 199 -2.55 -11.04 9.16
N ARG A 200 -2.87 -11.56 7.96
CA ARG A 200 -2.31 -12.82 7.45
C ARG A 200 -0.92 -12.70 6.84
N VAL A 201 -0.61 -11.56 6.24
CA VAL A 201 0.65 -11.42 5.48
C VAL A 201 1.74 -10.70 6.25
N SER A 202 1.39 -9.87 7.26
CA SER A 202 2.33 -8.97 7.93
C SER A 202 3.01 -9.63 9.12
N ASP A 203 4.30 -9.36 9.30
CA ASP A 203 5.05 -9.73 10.50
C ASP A 203 4.81 -8.77 11.65
N ARG A 204 4.57 -7.51 11.29
CA ARG A 204 4.39 -6.41 12.22
C ARG A 204 3.36 -5.46 11.67
N ILE A 205 2.54 -4.94 12.55
CA ILE A 205 1.45 -4.02 12.23
C ILE A 205 1.73 -2.67 12.89
N VAL A 206 1.63 -1.62 12.11
CA VAL A 206 1.69 -0.23 12.56
C VAL A 206 0.34 0.40 12.28
N LEU A 207 -0.34 0.82 13.33
CA LEU A 207 -1.64 1.46 13.25
C LEU A 207 -1.46 2.96 13.40
N ILE A 208 -1.93 3.72 12.40
CA ILE A 208 -1.92 5.18 12.39
C ILE A 208 -3.34 5.73 12.49
N ALA A 209 -3.54 6.73 13.35
CA ALA A 209 -4.78 7.48 13.45
C ALA A 209 -4.46 8.95 13.71
N ASN A 210 -5.21 9.87 13.07
CA ASN A 210 -5.03 11.33 13.21
C ASN A 210 -3.57 11.81 13.03
N GLY A 211 -2.83 11.16 12.13
CA GLY A 211 -1.44 11.49 11.85
C GLY A 211 -0.43 10.95 12.86
N GLU A 212 -0.83 10.13 13.82
CA GLU A 212 0.05 9.59 14.88
C GLU A 212 0.03 8.05 14.85
N ILE A 213 1.14 7.41 15.24
CA ILE A 213 1.19 5.97 15.46
C ILE A 213 0.54 5.67 16.80
N VAL A 214 -0.59 4.95 16.78
CA VAL A 214 -1.35 4.58 17.98
C VAL A 214 -1.06 3.15 18.45
N ALA A 215 -0.54 2.30 17.57
CA ALA A 215 -0.09 0.96 17.92
C ALA A 215 1.02 0.48 16.98
N ASN A 216 1.93 -0.36 17.47
CA ASN A 216 3.05 -0.88 16.72
C ASN A 216 3.59 -2.17 17.38
N GLY A 217 3.39 -3.31 16.71
CA GLY A 217 3.78 -4.62 17.24
C GLY A 217 3.40 -5.76 16.31
N THR A 218 3.69 -7.00 16.70
CA THR A 218 3.12 -8.19 16.05
C THR A 218 1.63 -8.29 16.36
N ILE A 219 0.88 -9.11 15.61
CA ILE A 219 -0.55 -9.28 15.89
C ILE A 219 -0.78 -9.85 17.29
N GLU A 220 0.12 -10.73 17.77
CA GLU A 220 0.06 -11.32 19.10
C GLU A 220 0.27 -10.28 20.20
N GLU A 221 1.19 -9.33 19.99
CA GLU A 221 1.46 -8.24 20.93
C GLU A 221 0.31 -7.22 20.99
N LEU A 222 -0.40 -7.02 19.87
CA LEU A 222 -1.50 -6.06 19.79
C LEU A 222 -2.82 -6.59 20.33
N ARG A 223 -3.01 -7.90 20.37
CA ARG A 223 -4.20 -8.56 20.92
C ARG A 223 -4.22 -8.45 22.44
N LYS A 224 -5.34 -7.99 23.00
CA LYS A 224 -5.59 -8.09 24.46
C LYS A 224 -6.11 -9.48 24.83
N ASP A 225 -6.89 -10.08 23.91
CA ASP A 225 -7.41 -11.44 24.02
C ASP A 225 -7.04 -12.17 22.73
N SER A 226 -6.66 -13.44 22.81
CA SER A 226 -6.27 -14.27 21.67
C SER A 226 -7.34 -14.39 20.59
N SER A 227 -8.60 -14.10 20.93
CA SER A 227 -9.74 -14.08 19.99
C SER A 227 -10.02 -12.73 19.31
N ASP A 228 -9.31 -11.66 19.69
CA ASP A 228 -9.53 -10.35 19.12
C ASP A 228 -9.04 -10.29 17.68
N SER A 229 -9.92 -9.89 16.74
CA SER A 229 -9.53 -9.60 15.35
C SER A 229 -8.85 -8.23 15.25
N LEU A 230 -8.07 -8.04 14.18
CA LEU A 230 -7.43 -6.75 13.92
C LEU A 230 -8.46 -5.62 13.76
N GLU A 231 -9.65 -5.93 13.20
CA GLU A 231 -10.74 -4.95 13.11
C GLU A 231 -11.22 -4.48 14.48
N LYS A 232 -11.34 -5.39 15.46
CA LYS A 232 -11.74 -5.04 16.83
C LYS A 232 -10.70 -4.15 17.50
N ILE A 233 -9.41 -4.50 17.38
CA ILE A 233 -8.29 -3.70 17.88
C ILE A 233 -8.32 -2.30 17.24
N PHE A 234 -8.49 -2.25 15.94
CA PHE A 234 -8.58 -1.01 15.16
C PHE A 234 -9.74 -0.12 15.65
N SER A 235 -10.95 -0.67 15.77
CA SER A 235 -12.14 0.06 16.24
C SER A 235 -11.91 0.66 17.63
N GLN A 236 -11.32 -0.12 18.56
CA GLN A 236 -11.03 0.35 19.91
C GLN A 236 -10.00 1.48 19.96
N LEU A 237 -8.96 1.43 19.12
CA LEU A 237 -7.87 2.40 19.14
C LEU A 237 -8.17 3.66 18.31
N THR A 238 -9.08 3.58 17.35
CA THR A 238 -9.42 4.73 16.49
C THR A 238 -10.66 5.49 16.92
N SER A 239 -11.32 5.07 18.00
CA SER A 239 -12.60 5.65 18.50
C SER A 239 -13.64 5.80 17.36
N SER A 240 -13.60 4.90 16.38
CA SER A 240 -14.59 4.91 15.30
C SER A 240 -15.93 4.54 15.91
N ASP A 241 -16.90 5.45 15.80
CA ASP A 241 -18.31 5.24 16.17
C ASP A 241 -18.77 3.85 15.76
N ASP A 242 -19.47 3.19 16.68
CA ASP A 242 -19.97 1.84 16.45
C ASP A 242 -20.87 1.82 15.20
N GLY A 243 -20.40 1.15 14.16
CA GLY A 243 -21.14 0.98 12.91
C GLY A 243 -22.54 0.42 13.13
N THR A 244 -22.75 -0.28 14.24
CA THR A 244 -24.02 -0.84 14.71
C THR A 244 -25.02 0.27 15.04
N GLU A 245 -24.58 1.34 15.69
CA GLU A 245 -25.43 2.50 16.04
C GLU A 245 -25.86 3.28 14.79
N ARG A 246 -24.95 3.47 13.83
CA ARG A 246 -25.24 4.12 12.54
C ARG A 246 -26.17 3.28 11.68
N ALA A 247 -25.96 1.95 11.64
CA ALA A 247 -26.84 1.03 10.95
C ALA A 247 -28.26 1.01 11.58
N GLY A 248 -28.35 1.09 12.92
CA GLY A 248 -29.59 1.22 13.65
C GLY A 248 -30.34 2.52 13.31
N SER A 249 -29.65 3.66 13.30
CA SER A 249 -30.21 4.96 12.90
C SER A 249 -30.67 4.97 11.44
N PHE A 250 -29.90 4.36 10.52
CA PHE A 250 -30.29 4.23 9.13
C PHE A 250 -31.57 3.36 8.99
N ALA A 251 -31.59 2.22 9.70
CA ALA A 251 -32.76 1.32 9.67
C ALA A 251 -34.02 1.95 10.24
N SER A 252 -33.93 2.80 11.28
CA SER A 252 -35.04 3.56 11.80
C SER A 252 -35.57 4.60 10.82
N ALA A 253 -34.65 5.40 10.22
CA ALA A 253 -34.99 6.40 9.21
C ALA A 253 -35.62 5.77 7.95
N TYR A 254 -35.23 4.56 7.58
CA TYR A 254 -35.83 3.81 6.46
C TYR A 254 -37.25 3.34 6.79
N ARG A 255 -37.55 3.01 8.06
CA ARG A 255 -38.89 2.54 8.50
C ARG A 255 -39.91 3.68 8.66
N ASP A 256 -39.46 4.86 9.10
CA ASP A 256 -40.35 6.02 9.34
C ASP A 256 -40.99 6.56 8.05
N ASN A 257 -40.44 6.28 6.86
CA ASN A 257 -41.02 6.66 5.57
C ASN A 257 -42.17 5.74 5.07
N ASN A 258 -42.45 4.61 5.76
CA ASN A 258 -43.48 3.66 5.33
C ASN A 258 -44.83 3.81 6.06
N THR A 259 -44.99 4.79 6.96
CA THR A 259 -46.23 4.99 7.73
C THR A 259 -47.16 6.08 7.21
N ASN A 260 -46.83 6.76 6.08
CA ASN A 260 -47.67 7.83 5.50
C ASN A 260 -48.40 7.42 4.20
N GLY A 261 -48.80 6.17 4.05
CA GLY A 261 -49.44 5.64 2.84
C GLY A 261 -50.75 4.93 3.03
N GLU A 262 -51.51 5.16 4.14
CA GLU A 262 -52.89 4.67 4.26
C GLU A 262 -53.74 5.73 4.97
N HIS A 263 -54.29 6.66 4.21
CA HIS A 263 -55.57 7.38 4.49
C HIS A 263 -55.83 8.38 3.35
N GLU A 264 -56.56 7.89 2.30
CA GLU A 264 -57.70 8.59 1.66
C GLU A 264 -58.43 7.61 0.73
#